data_51750a1e940029373bbeb9c71dbcc257
#
_entry.id   51750a1e940029373bbeb9c71dbcc257
#
_cell.length_a   1.000
_cell.length_b   1.000
_cell.length_c   1.000
_cell.angle_alpha   90.00
_cell.angle_beta   90.00
_cell.angle_gamma   90.00
#
_symmetry.space_group_name_H-M   'P 1'
#
loop_
_entity.id
_entity.type
_entity.pdbx_description
1 polymer ?
#
loop_
_entity_poly.entity_id
_entity_poly.type
_entity_poly.pdbx_seq_one_letter_code
_entity_poly.pdbx_strand_id
1 'polypeptide(L)'
;MPLRRLDYRSLDALLARELVREEHAGTAALIRDLAGVRRRGVFTRAEFRRMCRWKSPRARLLWQKNSPARIAAVSRAVLATRDERVRMELLTSLTGVGVPMGSAILTLIDPRRYGVLDIRAWQLLFAIRSVESNRRGQGFTIAQWLDYLAALRQHARRLGVSARTVEYTLFECHRKFQ
;
A
#
# COMPACT_ATOMS: atom_id res chain seq x y z
N MET A 1 -7.09 0.49 20.49
CA MET A 1 -6.99 1.57 21.47
C MET A 1 -7.16 2.91 20.73
N PRO A 2 -7.78 3.93 21.32
CA PRO A 2 -7.78 5.26 20.73
C PRO A 2 -6.35 5.80 20.70
N LEU A 3 -6.00 6.51 19.61
CA LEU A 3 -4.71 7.19 19.52
C LEU A 3 -4.62 8.24 20.64
N ARG A 4 -3.44 8.35 21.30
CA ARG A 4 -3.14 9.44 22.21
C ARG A 4 -3.31 10.76 21.45
N ARG A 5 -3.59 11.86 22.19
CA ARG A 5 -3.80 13.19 21.60
C ARG A 5 -2.64 13.53 20.66
N LEU A 6 -2.97 13.62 19.37
CA LEU A 6 -2.00 13.97 18.34
C LEU A 6 -1.84 15.50 18.34
N ASP A 7 -0.62 15.98 18.49
CA ASP A 7 -0.29 17.41 18.41
C ASP A 7 -0.22 17.95 16.97
N TYR A 8 -0.56 17.08 16.00
CA TYR A 8 -0.54 17.44 14.57
C TYR A 8 -1.93 17.81 14.07
N ARG A 9 -2.05 18.99 13.48
CA ARG A 9 -3.29 19.48 12.87
C ARG A 9 -3.42 19.19 11.37
N SER A 10 -2.35 18.67 10.75
CA SER A 10 -2.32 18.35 9.32
C SER A 10 -1.27 17.28 9.03
N LEU A 11 -1.43 16.60 7.89
CA LEU A 11 -0.44 15.64 7.39
C LEU A 11 0.92 16.33 7.12
N ASP A 12 0.91 17.56 6.68
CA ASP A 12 2.13 18.34 6.45
C ASP A 12 2.95 18.55 7.72
N ALA A 13 2.28 18.95 8.80
CA ALA A 13 2.93 19.16 10.10
C ALA A 13 3.50 17.83 10.64
N LEU A 14 2.79 16.71 10.46
CA LEU A 14 3.28 15.40 10.86
C LEU A 14 4.51 15.00 10.05
N LEU A 15 4.45 15.07 8.72
CA LEU A 15 5.55 14.66 7.85
C LEU A 15 6.79 15.53 8.02
N ALA A 16 6.64 16.83 8.30
CA ALA A 16 7.76 17.71 8.56
C ALA A 16 8.59 17.32 9.79
N ARG A 17 7.97 16.67 10.77
CA ARG A 17 8.63 16.29 12.05
C ARG A 17 9.01 14.82 12.13
N GLU A 18 8.21 13.94 11.53
CA GLU A 18 8.26 12.49 11.78
C GLU A 18 8.75 11.69 10.57
N LEU A 19 9.19 12.33 9.48
CA LEU A 19 9.51 11.63 8.23
C LEU A 19 10.54 10.51 8.44
N VAL A 20 10.10 9.26 8.26
CA VAL A 20 10.92 8.06 8.35
C VAL A 20 11.46 7.72 6.96
N ARG A 21 12.76 7.94 6.73
CA ARG A 21 13.40 7.72 5.43
C ARG A 21 13.89 6.30 5.23
N GLU A 22 14.16 5.57 6.31
CA GLU A 22 14.70 4.22 6.26
C GLU A 22 13.57 3.18 6.28
N GLU A 23 13.52 2.35 5.25
CA GLU A 23 12.58 1.23 5.17
C GLU A 23 13.08 0.07 6.05
N HIS A 24 12.15 -0.66 6.65
CA HIS A 24 12.47 -1.90 7.37
C HIS A 24 13.29 -2.86 6.48
N ALA A 25 14.41 -3.35 7.00
CA ALA A 25 15.41 -4.11 6.23
C ALA A 25 14.82 -5.29 5.43
N GLY A 26 13.92 -6.07 6.03
CA GLY A 26 13.25 -7.20 5.36
C GLY A 26 12.34 -6.75 4.22
N THR A 27 11.64 -5.61 4.36
CA THR A 27 10.81 -5.03 3.31
C THR A 27 11.68 -4.46 2.19
N ALA A 28 12.75 -3.76 2.52
CA ALA A 28 13.71 -3.24 1.55
C ALA A 28 14.33 -4.36 0.71
N ALA A 29 14.68 -5.50 1.33
CA ALA A 29 15.16 -6.68 0.61
C ALA A 29 14.12 -7.22 -0.36
N LEU A 30 12.86 -7.37 0.08
CA LEU A 30 11.77 -7.85 -0.78
C LEU A 30 11.52 -6.91 -1.97
N ILE A 31 11.54 -5.60 -1.76
CA ILE A 31 11.40 -4.60 -2.82
C ILE A 31 12.54 -4.74 -3.85
N ARG A 32 13.78 -4.90 -3.39
CA ARG A 32 14.95 -5.13 -4.28
C ARG A 32 14.78 -6.39 -5.13
N ASP A 33 14.34 -7.48 -4.52
CA ASP A 33 14.10 -8.76 -5.23
C ASP A 33 13.01 -8.61 -6.30
N LEU A 34 12.02 -7.76 -6.07
CA LEU A 34 10.91 -7.50 -6.99
C LEU A 34 11.19 -6.41 -8.03
N ALA A 35 12.33 -5.73 -7.98
CA ALA A 35 12.65 -4.60 -8.85
C ALA A 35 12.56 -4.93 -10.36
N GLY A 36 12.81 -6.19 -10.75
CA GLY A 36 12.71 -6.65 -12.14
C GLY A 36 11.28 -6.86 -12.67
N VAL A 37 10.27 -6.92 -11.79
CA VAL A 37 8.87 -7.24 -12.17
C VAL A 37 8.31 -6.27 -13.20
N ARG A 38 8.50 -4.97 -13.00
CA ARG A 38 7.99 -3.94 -13.92
C ARG A 38 8.59 -4.06 -15.31
N ARG A 39 9.89 -4.33 -15.41
CA ARG A 39 10.57 -4.50 -16.72
C ARG A 39 10.11 -5.77 -17.43
N ARG A 40 9.85 -6.85 -16.70
CA ARG A 40 9.33 -8.10 -17.28
C ARG A 40 7.84 -8.01 -17.66
N GLY A 41 7.11 -7.05 -17.14
CA GLY A 41 5.67 -6.90 -17.38
C GLY A 41 4.81 -8.03 -16.80
N VAL A 42 5.34 -8.81 -15.87
CA VAL A 42 4.65 -9.94 -15.24
C VAL A 42 5.32 -10.29 -13.90
N PHE A 43 4.54 -10.67 -12.89
CA PHE A 43 5.05 -11.34 -11.69
C PHE A 43 4.67 -12.83 -11.70
N THR A 44 5.57 -13.64 -11.19
CA THR A 44 5.41 -15.09 -11.06
C THR A 44 4.48 -15.46 -9.90
N ARG A 45 4.01 -16.71 -9.87
CA ARG A 45 3.28 -17.25 -8.70
C ARG A 45 4.10 -17.19 -7.41
N ALA A 46 5.40 -17.38 -7.49
CA ALA A 46 6.29 -17.31 -6.33
C ALA A 46 6.36 -15.87 -5.78
N GLU A 47 6.56 -14.88 -6.65
CA GLU A 47 6.56 -13.46 -6.29
C GLU A 47 5.21 -13.02 -5.73
N PHE A 48 4.09 -13.38 -6.37
CA PHE A 48 2.75 -13.13 -5.86
C PHE A 48 2.55 -13.66 -4.44
N ARG A 49 2.96 -14.91 -4.19
CA ARG A 49 2.86 -15.52 -2.85
C ARG A 49 3.74 -14.82 -1.83
N ARG A 50 4.93 -14.36 -2.20
CA ARG A 50 5.81 -13.60 -1.31
C ARG A 50 5.17 -12.28 -0.91
N MET A 51 4.61 -11.53 -1.88
CA MET A 51 3.91 -10.26 -1.64
C MET A 51 2.69 -10.43 -0.75
N CYS A 52 1.84 -11.43 -1.03
CA CYS A 52 0.66 -11.73 -0.22
C CYS A 52 1.03 -12.15 1.21
N ARG A 53 2.06 -12.99 1.37
CA ARG A 53 2.55 -13.42 2.68
C ARG A 53 3.08 -12.24 3.49
N TRP A 54 3.83 -11.34 2.87
CA TRP A 54 4.33 -10.14 3.51
C TRP A 54 3.20 -9.29 4.09
N LYS A 55 2.10 -9.08 3.34
CA LYS A 55 0.97 -8.27 3.80
C LYS A 55 0.07 -9.00 4.78
N SER A 56 -0.30 -10.24 4.51
CA SER A 56 -1.25 -10.99 5.34
C SER A 56 -1.06 -12.52 5.23
N PRO A 57 -0.20 -13.11 6.07
CA PRO A 57 -0.05 -14.57 6.15
C PRO A 57 -1.37 -15.30 6.41
N ARG A 58 -2.27 -14.68 7.17
CA ARG A 58 -3.58 -15.25 7.56
C ARG A 58 -4.51 -15.53 6.37
N ALA A 59 -4.40 -14.76 5.30
CA ALA A 59 -5.21 -14.95 4.09
C ALA A 59 -4.67 -16.06 3.16
N ARG A 60 -3.68 -16.86 3.61
CA ARG A 60 -2.98 -17.88 2.78
C ARG A 60 -3.93 -18.83 2.08
N LEU A 61 -4.92 -19.37 2.77
CA LEU A 61 -5.86 -20.35 2.21
C LEU A 61 -6.69 -19.76 1.05
N LEU A 62 -6.85 -18.46 0.98
CA LEU A 62 -7.57 -17.78 -0.09
C LEU A 62 -6.66 -17.48 -1.28
N TRP A 63 -5.58 -16.72 -1.08
CA TRP A 63 -4.74 -16.29 -2.21
C TRP A 63 -3.96 -17.44 -2.86
N GLN A 64 -3.79 -18.57 -2.18
CA GLN A 64 -3.19 -19.78 -2.78
C GLN A 64 -4.08 -20.46 -3.83
N LYS A 65 -5.40 -20.19 -3.85
CA LYS A 65 -6.35 -20.78 -4.80
C LYS A 65 -6.16 -20.28 -6.24
N ASN A 66 -5.44 -19.16 -6.42
CA ASN A 66 -5.18 -18.63 -7.75
C ASN A 66 -4.18 -19.51 -8.51
N SER A 67 -4.56 -19.95 -9.71
CA SER A 67 -3.68 -20.73 -10.60
C SER A 67 -2.51 -19.89 -11.12
N PRO A 68 -1.38 -20.51 -11.50
CA PRO A 68 -0.26 -19.79 -12.10
C PRO A 68 -0.66 -19.01 -13.37
N ALA A 69 -1.50 -19.59 -14.21
CA ALA A 69 -1.98 -18.97 -15.45
C ALA A 69 -2.81 -17.71 -15.16
N ARG A 70 -3.74 -17.77 -14.16
CA ARG A 70 -4.56 -16.62 -13.77
C ARG A 70 -3.70 -15.51 -13.18
N ILE A 71 -2.75 -15.83 -12.30
CA ILE A 71 -1.80 -14.85 -11.75
C ILE A 71 -1.02 -14.17 -12.86
N ALA A 72 -0.48 -14.93 -13.83
CA ALA A 72 0.28 -14.38 -14.93
C ALA A 72 -0.58 -13.49 -15.85
N ALA A 73 -1.81 -13.88 -16.16
CA ALA A 73 -2.72 -13.09 -16.98
C ALA A 73 -3.08 -11.77 -16.30
N VAL A 74 -3.51 -11.82 -15.03
CA VAL A 74 -3.86 -10.62 -14.27
C VAL A 74 -2.64 -9.72 -14.08
N SER A 75 -1.46 -10.26 -13.79
CA SER A 75 -0.25 -9.45 -13.60
C SER A 75 0.16 -8.70 -14.85
N ARG A 76 0.06 -9.32 -16.04
CA ARG A 76 0.31 -8.63 -17.30
C ARG A 76 -0.65 -7.47 -17.52
N ALA A 77 -1.95 -7.68 -17.32
CA ALA A 77 -2.96 -6.65 -17.47
C ALA A 77 -2.74 -5.49 -16.46
N VAL A 78 -2.44 -5.81 -15.19
CA VAL A 78 -2.13 -4.84 -14.13
C VAL A 78 -0.92 -3.97 -14.48
N LEU A 79 0.13 -4.56 -15.05
CA LEU A 79 1.36 -3.84 -15.37
C LEU A 79 1.27 -3.08 -16.71
N ALA A 80 0.37 -3.48 -17.60
CA ALA A 80 0.14 -2.83 -18.89
C ALA A 80 -0.79 -1.61 -18.78
N THR A 81 -1.80 -1.63 -17.89
CA THR A 81 -2.76 -0.53 -17.77
C THR A 81 -2.15 0.73 -17.19
N ARG A 82 -2.58 1.90 -17.69
CA ARG A 82 -2.26 3.22 -17.11
C ARG A 82 -3.33 3.73 -16.13
N ASP A 83 -4.52 3.12 -16.15
CA ASP A 83 -5.63 3.47 -15.29
C ASP A 83 -5.49 2.79 -13.92
N GLU A 84 -5.43 3.60 -12.87
CA GLU A 84 -5.24 3.10 -11.49
C GLU A 84 -6.48 2.36 -10.97
N ARG A 85 -7.68 2.77 -11.36
CA ARG A 85 -8.93 2.09 -11.00
C ARG A 85 -8.96 0.69 -11.59
N VAL A 86 -8.75 0.60 -12.90
CA VAL A 86 -8.69 -0.69 -13.64
C VAL A 86 -7.59 -1.58 -13.05
N ARG A 87 -6.44 -1.01 -12.70
CA ARG A 87 -5.33 -1.74 -12.06
C ARG A 87 -5.76 -2.39 -10.74
N MET A 88 -6.48 -1.67 -9.91
CA MET A 88 -6.96 -2.21 -8.63
C MET A 88 -8.10 -3.22 -8.83
N GLU A 89 -9.02 -2.98 -9.76
CA GLU A 89 -10.08 -3.93 -10.13
C GLU A 89 -9.51 -5.26 -10.59
N LEU A 90 -8.49 -5.23 -11.45
CA LEU A 90 -7.77 -6.42 -11.91
C LEU A 90 -7.13 -7.18 -10.73
N LEU A 91 -6.43 -6.49 -9.82
CA LEU A 91 -5.83 -7.13 -8.65
C LEU A 91 -6.88 -7.76 -7.74
N THR A 92 -7.97 -7.05 -7.47
CA THR A 92 -9.04 -7.54 -6.59
C THR A 92 -9.89 -8.65 -7.22
N SER A 93 -9.73 -8.92 -8.51
CA SER A 93 -10.31 -10.10 -9.17
C SER A 93 -9.62 -11.41 -8.78
N LEU A 94 -8.43 -11.35 -8.15
CA LEU A 94 -7.76 -12.52 -7.62
C LEU A 94 -8.35 -12.92 -6.27
N THR A 95 -8.58 -14.20 -6.08
CA THR A 95 -9.12 -14.73 -4.82
C THR A 95 -8.24 -14.36 -3.64
N GLY A 96 -8.82 -13.79 -2.59
CA GLY A 96 -8.11 -13.37 -1.37
C GLY A 96 -7.30 -12.08 -1.51
N VAL A 97 -7.49 -11.34 -2.60
CA VAL A 97 -6.88 -10.02 -2.82
C VAL A 97 -7.94 -8.93 -2.71
N GLY A 98 -8.07 -8.32 -1.55
CA GLY A 98 -8.84 -7.08 -1.37
C GLY A 98 -7.99 -5.84 -1.63
N VAL A 99 -8.60 -4.66 -1.58
CA VAL A 99 -7.92 -3.37 -1.83
C VAL A 99 -6.63 -3.17 -1.01
N PRO A 100 -6.58 -3.48 0.30
CA PRO A 100 -5.33 -3.40 1.06
C PRO A 100 -4.22 -4.35 0.58
N MET A 101 -4.59 -5.55 0.12
CA MET A 101 -3.63 -6.51 -0.44
C MET A 101 -3.15 -6.04 -1.81
N GLY A 102 -4.06 -5.55 -2.67
CA GLY A 102 -3.73 -4.99 -3.98
C GLY A 102 -2.76 -3.79 -3.85
N SER A 103 -3.02 -2.88 -2.90
CA SER A 103 -2.13 -1.75 -2.63
C SER A 103 -0.73 -2.20 -2.20
N ALA A 104 -0.64 -3.26 -1.38
CA ALA A 104 0.63 -3.83 -0.95
C ALA A 104 1.42 -4.44 -2.11
N ILE A 105 0.76 -5.18 -3.00
CA ILE A 105 1.38 -5.74 -4.21
C ILE A 105 1.98 -4.61 -5.06
N LEU A 106 1.22 -3.54 -5.30
CA LEU A 106 1.68 -2.39 -6.08
C LEU A 106 2.86 -1.67 -5.41
N THR A 107 2.79 -1.49 -4.09
CA THR A 107 3.86 -0.85 -3.31
C THR A 107 5.18 -1.62 -3.37
N LEU A 108 5.14 -2.94 -3.23
CA LEU A 108 6.33 -3.78 -3.29
C LEU A 108 6.98 -3.80 -4.68
N ILE A 109 6.20 -3.62 -5.73
CA ILE A 109 6.68 -3.58 -7.13
C ILE A 109 7.17 -2.17 -7.52
N ASP A 110 6.51 -1.12 -7.02
CA ASP A 110 6.84 0.28 -7.34
C ASP A 110 6.62 1.22 -6.13
N PRO A 111 7.51 1.19 -5.14
CA PRO A 111 7.40 1.99 -3.92
C PRO A 111 7.48 3.50 -4.19
N ARG A 112 8.00 3.91 -5.35
CA ARG A 112 8.03 5.33 -5.72
C ARG A 112 6.64 5.87 -5.94
N ARG A 113 5.74 5.07 -6.53
CA ARG A 113 4.39 5.49 -6.93
C ARG A 113 3.31 5.08 -5.96
N TYR A 114 3.53 4.04 -5.14
CA TYR A 114 2.50 3.45 -4.29
C TYR A 114 2.91 3.38 -2.82
N GLY A 115 1.90 3.41 -1.96
CA GLY A 115 1.97 3.12 -0.54
C GLY A 115 0.84 2.18 -0.14
N VAL A 116 1.08 1.40 0.90
CA VAL A 116 0.13 0.38 1.38
C VAL A 116 -1.07 1.06 2.04
N LEU A 117 -2.27 0.75 1.58
CA LEU A 117 -3.47 1.14 2.30
C LEU A 117 -3.63 0.22 3.52
N ASP A 118 -3.27 0.75 4.68
CA ASP A 118 -3.30 0.03 5.95
C ASP A 118 -4.24 0.69 6.95
N ILE A 119 -4.87 -0.12 7.81
CA ILE A 119 -5.79 0.36 8.85
C ILE A 119 -5.14 1.44 9.71
N ARG A 120 -3.87 1.25 10.10
CA ARG A 120 -3.13 2.16 10.99
C ARG A 120 -2.86 3.49 10.33
N ALA A 121 -2.33 3.46 9.09
CA ALA A 121 -2.09 4.68 8.32
C ALA A 121 -3.40 5.46 8.10
N TRP A 122 -4.49 4.75 7.77
CA TRP A 122 -5.80 5.37 7.59
C TRP A 122 -6.37 5.99 8.88
N GLN A 123 -6.30 5.27 10.00
CA GLN A 123 -6.76 5.77 11.29
C GLN A 123 -5.99 7.02 11.74
N LEU A 124 -4.69 7.08 11.43
CA LEU A 124 -3.89 8.28 11.68
C LEU A 124 -4.36 9.45 10.81
N LEU A 125 -4.58 9.22 9.50
CA LEU A 125 -5.12 10.25 8.61
C LEU A 125 -6.50 10.74 9.06
N PHE A 126 -7.35 9.84 9.55
CA PHE A 126 -8.65 10.21 10.12
C PHE A 126 -8.48 11.07 11.37
N ALA A 127 -7.56 10.72 12.27
CA ALA A 127 -7.31 11.46 13.51
C ALA A 127 -6.80 12.90 13.26
N ILE A 128 -6.01 13.11 12.20
CA ILE A 128 -5.53 14.44 11.78
C ILE A 128 -6.45 15.12 10.75
N ARG A 129 -7.66 14.60 10.54
CA ARG A 129 -8.69 15.14 9.64
C ARG A 129 -8.25 15.27 8.18
N SER A 130 -7.31 14.44 7.74
CA SER A 130 -6.91 14.36 6.32
C SER A 130 -7.85 13.48 5.50
N VAL A 131 -8.67 12.65 6.16
CA VAL A 131 -9.79 11.88 5.58
C VAL A 131 -10.99 11.97 6.52
N GLU A 132 -12.21 12.03 5.97
CA GLU A 132 -13.42 12.27 6.76
C GLU A 132 -14.33 11.03 6.89
N SER A 133 -14.10 10.01 6.05
CA SER A 133 -14.90 8.79 6.02
C SER A 133 -14.16 7.58 6.60
N ASN A 134 -14.91 6.49 6.85
CA ASN A 134 -14.36 5.20 7.24
C ASN A 134 -13.43 5.25 8.48
N ARG A 135 -13.91 5.84 9.58
CA ARG A 135 -13.15 5.97 10.84
C ARG A 135 -12.45 4.69 11.28
N ARG A 136 -13.05 3.53 11.03
CA ARG A 136 -12.48 2.23 11.44
C ARG A 136 -11.32 1.78 10.55
N GLY A 137 -11.20 2.31 9.33
CA GLY A 137 -10.19 1.87 8.37
C GLY A 137 -10.39 0.41 7.93
N GLN A 138 -11.62 -0.01 7.71
CA GLN A 138 -11.99 -1.37 7.31
C GLN A 138 -12.89 -1.34 6.08
N GLY A 139 -12.90 -2.43 5.29
CA GLY A 139 -13.77 -2.52 4.12
C GLY A 139 -13.48 -1.44 3.07
N PHE A 140 -12.23 -1.15 2.81
CA PHE A 140 -11.82 -0.10 1.88
C PHE A 140 -12.36 -0.29 0.47
N THR A 141 -12.88 0.79 -0.11
CA THR A 141 -13.27 0.87 -1.51
C THR A 141 -12.11 1.29 -2.40
N ILE A 142 -12.24 1.04 -3.70
CA ILE A 142 -11.25 1.51 -4.70
C ILE A 142 -11.23 3.05 -4.73
N ALA A 143 -12.36 3.72 -4.55
CA ALA A 143 -12.42 5.19 -4.48
C ALA A 143 -11.56 5.71 -3.32
N GLN A 144 -11.72 5.17 -2.11
CA GLN A 144 -10.91 5.54 -0.96
C GLN A 144 -9.42 5.29 -1.19
N TRP A 145 -9.06 4.20 -1.88
CA TRP A 145 -7.67 3.96 -2.25
C TRP A 145 -7.14 4.98 -3.26
N LEU A 146 -7.94 5.42 -4.23
CA LEU A 146 -7.53 6.44 -5.19
C LEU A 146 -7.28 7.79 -4.52
N ASP A 147 -8.15 8.21 -3.60
CA ASP A 147 -7.98 9.43 -2.82
C ASP A 147 -6.71 9.36 -1.95
N TYR A 148 -6.53 8.23 -1.26
CA TYR A 148 -5.33 7.95 -0.48
C TYR A 148 -4.06 8.03 -1.33
N LEU A 149 -4.07 7.38 -2.49
CA LEU A 149 -2.94 7.36 -3.42
C LEU A 149 -2.60 8.77 -3.94
N ALA A 150 -3.62 9.57 -4.26
CA ALA A 150 -3.45 10.95 -4.68
C ALA A 150 -2.76 11.78 -3.58
N ALA A 151 -3.22 11.67 -2.34
CA ALA A 151 -2.63 12.34 -1.19
C ALA A 151 -1.16 11.92 -0.97
N LEU A 152 -0.87 10.61 -0.95
CA LEU A 152 0.51 10.12 -0.82
C LEU A 152 1.43 10.69 -1.89
N ARG A 153 1.00 10.67 -3.15
CA ARG A 153 1.78 11.17 -4.30
C ARG A 153 2.01 12.66 -4.25
N GLN A 154 1.03 13.44 -3.79
CA GLN A 154 1.16 14.87 -3.61
C GLN A 154 2.26 15.20 -2.60
N HIS A 155 2.20 14.58 -1.40
CA HIS A 155 3.20 14.79 -0.35
C HIS A 155 4.58 14.25 -0.74
N ALA A 156 4.62 13.08 -1.39
CA ALA A 156 5.87 12.49 -1.87
C ALA A 156 6.61 13.42 -2.85
N ARG A 157 5.88 13.99 -3.83
CA ARG A 157 6.47 14.97 -4.78
C ARG A 157 7.01 16.21 -4.06
N ARG A 158 6.23 16.77 -3.13
CA ARG A 158 6.63 17.98 -2.40
C ARG A 158 7.86 17.77 -1.53
N LEU A 159 7.98 16.57 -0.93
CA LEU A 159 9.10 16.22 -0.02
C LEU A 159 10.29 15.57 -0.74
N GLY A 160 10.21 15.33 -2.05
CA GLY A 160 11.26 14.66 -2.80
C GLY A 160 11.50 13.20 -2.36
N VAL A 161 10.46 12.51 -1.90
CA VAL A 161 10.55 11.13 -1.39
C VAL A 161 9.62 10.19 -2.16
N SER A 162 9.62 8.90 -1.83
CA SER A 162 8.69 7.93 -2.41
C SER A 162 7.31 7.99 -1.76
N ALA A 163 6.26 7.53 -2.47
CA ALA A 163 4.93 7.37 -1.87
C ALA A 163 4.97 6.37 -0.70
N ARG A 164 5.82 5.33 -0.81
CA ARG A 164 6.07 4.38 0.29
C ARG A 164 6.67 5.05 1.52
N THR A 165 7.61 5.98 1.34
CA THR A 165 8.22 6.73 2.47
C THR A 165 7.16 7.53 3.23
N VAL A 166 6.26 8.19 2.53
CA VAL A 166 5.13 8.91 3.16
C VAL A 166 4.24 7.94 3.93
N GLU A 167 3.81 6.86 3.29
CA GLU A 167 2.95 5.86 3.92
C GLU A 167 3.63 5.17 5.10
N TYR A 168 4.90 4.79 4.98
CA TYR A 168 5.63 4.13 6.04
C TYR A 168 5.79 5.03 7.27
N THR A 169 5.97 6.33 7.05
CA THR A 169 5.93 7.33 8.13
C THR A 169 4.60 7.29 8.86
N LEU A 170 3.48 7.29 8.16
CA LEU A 170 2.16 7.18 8.78
C LEU A 170 2.00 5.90 9.61
N PHE A 171 2.47 4.78 9.07
CA PHE A 171 2.42 3.50 9.75
C PHE A 171 3.24 3.49 11.05
N GLU A 172 4.47 4.00 11.03
CA GLU A 172 5.35 4.08 12.20
C GLU A 172 4.82 5.10 13.23
N CYS A 173 4.32 6.26 12.78
CA CYS A 173 3.71 7.24 13.68
C CYS A 173 2.49 6.68 14.41
N HIS A 174 1.63 5.91 13.73
CA HIS A 174 0.51 5.26 14.40
C HIS A 174 0.98 4.36 15.55
N ARG A 175 2.07 3.61 15.38
CA ARG A 175 2.68 2.78 16.45
C ARG A 175 3.17 3.62 17.63
N LYS A 176 3.71 4.79 17.35
CA LYS A 176 4.24 5.72 18.36
C LYS A 176 3.12 6.33 19.22
N PHE A 177 1.93 6.52 18.65
CA PHE A 177 0.82 7.21 19.29
C PHE A 177 -0.28 6.24 19.81
N GLN A 178 -0.08 4.93 19.72
CA GLN A 178 -0.88 3.93 20.43
C GLN A 178 -0.46 3.87 21.90
#